data_2ec811e874c535a58612773ce7fe61c3
#
_entry.id   2ec811e874c535a58612773ce7fe61c3
#
_cell.length_a   1.000
_cell.length_b   1.000
_cell.length_c   1.000
_cell.angle_alpha   90.00
_cell.angle_beta   90.00
_cell.angle_gamma   90.00
#
_symmetry.space_group_name_H-M   'P 1'
#
loop_
_entity.id
_entity.type
_entity.pdbx_description
1 polymer ?
#
loop_
_entity_poly.entity_id
_entity_poly.type
_entity_poly.pdbx_seq_one_letter_code
_entity_poly.pdbx_strand_id
1 'polypeptide(L)'
;MSKYLAYPFLYDKSDDLRCDYEIFTDEISSTIGLLRAFIIDENLKDELSKINELVYHMNASLRTFVSVTNDELKWLESRTLFYQDKTKGIIDKFVLPQGGICGSYSHIIRTKCKALVRLLHRYKESGNDVDELLFDFANLLSGYFFILAIKLNKDEGIQETEFISRNYK
;
A
#
# COMPACT_ATOMS: atom_id res chain seq x y z
N MET A 1 -26.23 -20.16 8.46
CA MET A 1 -25.43 -18.95 8.16
C MET A 1 -25.83 -17.86 9.16
N SER A 2 -24.90 -17.14 9.76
CA SER A 2 -25.23 -16.10 10.74
C SER A 2 -26.05 -14.98 10.10
N LYS A 3 -27.06 -14.48 10.84
CA LYS A 3 -27.94 -13.40 10.40
C LYS A 3 -27.15 -12.13 10.02
N TYR A 4 -25.99 -11.92 10.57
CA TYR A 4 -25.23 -10.68 10.45
C TYR A 4 -23.94 -10.80 9.65
N LEU A 5 -23.42 -11.99 9.41
CA LEU A 5 -22.10 -12.22 8.80
C LEU A 5 -20.97 -11.32 9.38
N ALA A 6 -21.22 -10.74 10.58
CA ALA A 6 -20.28 -9.84 11.22
C ALA A 6 -19.27 -10.64 12.04
N TYR A 7 -18.01 -10.28 11.93
CA TYR A 7 -16.95 -10.85 12.74
C TYR A 7 -16.99 -10.26 14.16
N PRO A 8 -16.65 -11.06 15.20
CA PRO A 8 -16.69 -10.61 16.60
C PRO A 8 -15.85 -9.35 16.87
N PHE A 9 -14.76 -9.17 16.13
CA PHE A 9 -13.82 -8.06 16.31
C PHE A 9 -14.40 -6.67 16.00
N LEU A 10 -15.47 -6.59 15.22
CA LEU A 10 -16.17 -5.32 14.97
C LEU A 10 -16.79 -4.70 16.25
N TYR A 11 -16.90 -5.49 17.32
CA TYR A 11 -17.40 -5.06 18.62
C TYR A 11 -16.27 -4.81 19.65
N ASP A 12 -15.01 -4.78 19.21
CA ASP A 12 -13.90 -4.38 20.05
C ASP A 12 -14.10 -2.94 20.55
N LYS A 13 -13.42 -2.59 21.66
CA LYS A 13 -13.47 -1.22 22.14
C LYS A 13 -12.94 -0.25 21.09
N SER A 14 -13.55 0.93 21.01
CA SER A 14 -13.21 1.94 20.01
C SER A 14 -11.79 2.50 20.08
N ASP A 15 -11.10 2.26 21.20
CA ASP A 15 -9.69 2.59 21.41
C ASP A 15 -8.74 1.43 21.07
N ASP A 16 -9.27 0.23 20.75
CA ASP A 16 -8.51 -0.92 20.27
C ASP A 16 -8.27 -0.82 18.77
N LEU A 17 -7.13 -0.26 18.39
CA LEU A 17 -6.78 -0.02 16.99
C LEU A 17 -6.51 -1.31 16.17
N ARG A 18 -6.57 -2.50 16.77
CA ARG A 18 -6.39 -3.76 16.03
C ARG A 18 -7.49 -3.99 15.01
N CYS A 19 -8.74 -3.69 15.38
CA CYS A 19 -9.87 -3.78 14.46
C CYS A 19 -9.73 -2.77 13.31
N ASP A 20 -9.34 -1.53 13.63
CA ASP A 20 -9.09 -0.51 12.60
C ASP A 20 -7.97 -0.94 11.64
N TYR A 21 -6.93 -1.56 12.16
CA TYR A 21 -5.81 -2.08 11.38
C TYR A 21 -6.26 -3.21 10.44
N GLU A 22 -7.07 -4.15 10.92
CA GLU A 22 -7.61 -5.26 10.13
C GLU A 22 -8.52 -4.74 9.00
N ILE A 23 -9.46 -3.85 9.31
CA ILE A 23 -10.33 -3.22 8.31
C ILE A 23 -9.51 -2.45 7.28
N PHE A 24 -8.50 -1.72 7.74
CA PHE A 24 -7.72 -0.86 6.85
C PHE A 24 -6.79 -1.64 5.92
N THR A 25 -6.19 -2.73 6.39
CA THR A 25 -5.40 -3.63 5.53
C THR A 25 -6.29 -4.38 4.54
N ASP A 26 -7.52 -4.75 4.91
CA ASP A 26 -8.52 -5.31 3.99
C ASP A 26 -8.93 -4.28 2.92
N GLU A 27 -9.11 -3.02 3.29
CA GLU A 27 -9.40 -1.93 2.34
C GLU A 27 -8.24 -1.72 1.34
N ILE A 28 -6.98 -1.79 1.80
CA ILE A 28 -5.80 -1.73 0.93
C ILE A 28 -5.81 -2.92 -0.03
N SER A 29 -6.00 -4.13 0.49
CA SER A 29 -6.08 -5.37 -0.27
C SER A 29 -7.17 -5.29 -1.35
N SER A 30 -8.37 -4.87 -0.98
CA SER A 30 -9.49 -4.70 -1.90
C SER A 30 -9.18 -3.66 -3.00
N THR A 31 -8.48 -2.58 -2.66
CA THR A 31 -8.09 -1.55 -3.62
C THR A 31 -7.00 -2.07 -4.57
N ILE A 32 -6.07 -2.91 -4.11
CA ILE A 32 -5.08 -3.60 -4.96
C ILE A 32 -5.79 -4.55 -5.92
N GLY A 33 -6.78 -5.31 -5.43
CA GLY A 33 -7.60 -6.19 -6.27
C GLY A 33 -8.33 -5.42 -7.37
N LEU A 34 -8.85 -4.24 -7.05
CA LEU A 34 -9.49 -3.36 -8.02
C LEU A 34 -8.49 -2.84 -9.07
N LEU A 35 -7.32 -2.36 -8.66
CA LEU A 35 -6.26 -1.95 -9.58
C LEU A 35 -5.90 -3.10 -10.52
N ARG A 36 -5.67 -4.30 -9.96
CA ARG A 36 -5.32 -5.51 -10.72
C ARG A 36 -6.33 -5.82 -11.82
N ALA A 37 -7.63 -5.57 -11.58
CA ALA A 37 -8.68 -5.84 -12.57
C ALA A 37 -8.57 -4.96 -13.84
N PHE A 38 -7.94 -3.79 -13.75
CA PHE A 38 -7.69 -2.90 -14.89
C PHE A 38 -6.34 -3.16 -15.59
N ILE A 39 -5.42 -3.89 -14.97
CA ILE A 39 -4.12 -4.21 -15.57
C ILE A 39 -4.30 -5.22 -16.69
N ILE A 40 -3.59 -5.01 -17.81
CA ILE A 40 -3.59 -5.91 -18.97
C ILE A 40 -2.36 -6.84 -18.92
N ASP A 41 -1.20 -6.34 -18.45
CA ASP A 41 0.04 -7.11 -18.36
C ASP A 41 -0.09 -8.22 -17.32
N GLU A 42 -0.04 -9.47 -17.76
CA GLU A 42 -0.20 -10.64 -16.90
C GLU A 42 0.92 -10.74 -15.83
N ASN A 43 2.16 -10.37 -16.16
CA ASN A 43 3.25 -10.38 -15.17
C ASN A 43 2.98 -9.38 -14.04
N LEU A 44 2.45 -8.20 -14.36
CA LEU A 44 2.08 -7.22 -13.35
C LEU A 44 0.84 -7.65 -12.57
N LYS A 45 -0.12 -8.35 -13.20
CA LYS A 45 -1.26 -8.96 -12.49
C LYS A 45 -0.80 -9.98 -11.44
N ASP A 46 0.15 -10.84 -11.80
CA ASP A 46 0.70 -11.85 -10.89
C ASP A 46 1.48 -11.20 -9.75
N GLU A 47 2.25 -10.16 -10.06
CA GLU A 47 2.96 -9.37 -9.06
C GLU A 47 1.99 -8.68 -8.08
N LEU A 48 0.93 -8.04 -8.60
CA LEU A 48 -0.10 -7.42 -7.75
C LEU A 48 -0.88 -8.45 -6.94
N SER A 49 -1.10 -9.66 -7.47
CA SER A 49 -1.71 -10.76 -6.70
C SER A 49 -0.84 -11.16 -5.51
N LYS A 50 0.47 -11.29 -5.71
CA LYS A 50 1.41 -11.60 -4.64
C LYS A 50 1.46 -10.47 -3.60
N ILE A 51 1.51 -9.20 -4.04
CA ILE A 51 1.48 -8.05 -3.12
C ILE A 51 0.17 -8.05 -2.32
N ASN A 52 -0.95 -8.34 -2.96
CA ASN A 52 -2.25 -8.43 -2.31
C ASN A 52 -2.29 -9.51 -1.22
N GLU A 53 -1.74 -10.69 -1.52
CA GLU A 53 -1.58 -11.78 -0.55
C GLU A 53 -0.72 -11.36 0.64
N LEU A 54 0.42 -10.69 0.41
CA LEU A 54 1.28 -10.18 1.49
C LEU A 54 0.56 -9.16 2.38
N VAL A 55 -0.19 -8.24 1.80
CA VAL A 55 -1.02 -7.28 2.57
C VAL A 55 -2.05 -8.03 3.41
N TYR A 56 -2.64 -9.10 2.86
CA TYR A 56 -3.61 -9.91 3.60
C TYR A 56 -2.96 -10.76 4.70
N HIS A 57 -1.71 -11.19 4.52
CA HIS A 57 -0.91 -11.79 5.59
C HIS A 57 -0.59 -10.81 6.71
N MET A 58 -0.43 -9.52 6.42
CA MET A 58 -0.25 -8.50 7.46
C MET A 58 -1.50 -8.31 8.33
N ASN A 59 -2.70 -8.59 7.81
CA ASN A 59 -3.99 -8.23 8.41
C ASN A 59 -4.12 -8.66 9.88
N ALA A 60 -3.78 -9.89 10.23
CA ALA A 60 -3.90 -10.41 11.59
C ALA A 60 -2.67 -10.15 12.49
N SER A 61 -1.65 -9.42 12.01
CA SER A 61 -0.35 -9.34 12.68
C SER A 61 -0.38 -8.67 14.05
N LEU A 62 -1.31 -7.74 14.30
CA LEU A 62 -1.45 -7.09 15.61
C LEU A 62 -2.23 -7.94 16.62
N ARG A 63 -2.90 -9.01 16.18
CA ARG A 63 -3.63 -9.94 17.08
C ARG A 63 -2.87 -11.21 17.35
N THR A 64 -2.05 -11.65 16.42
CA THR A 64 -1.40 -12.96 16.48
C THR A 64 0.12 -12.82 16.41
N PHE A 65 0.68 -13.02 15.27
CA PHE A 65 2.13 -12.87 14.99
C PHE A 65 2.32 -12.31 13.60
N VAL A 66 3.49 -11.73 13.36
CA VAL A 66 3.86 -11.23 12.03
C VAL A 66 4.22 -12.41 11.14
N SER A 67 3.43 -12.64 10.09
CA SER A 67 3.62 -13.78 9.17
C SER A 67 4.37 -13.42 7.89
N VAL A 68 4.49 -12.13 7.56
CA VAL A 68 5.37 -11.66 6.48
C VAL A 68 6.83 -11.75 6.89
N THR A 69 7.72 -11.90 5.93
CA THR A 69 9.13 -12.21 6.15
C THR A 69 10.06 -11.14 5.56
N ASN A 70 11.31 -11.11 6.05
CA ASN A 70 12.36 -10.26 5.49
C ASN A 70 12.69 -10.58 4.02
N ASP A 71 12.53 -11.82 3.58
CA ASP A 71 12.80 -12.20 2.19
C ASP A 71 11.68 -11.67 1.26
N GLU A 72 10.45 -11.63 1.74
CA GLU A 72 9.33 -11.01 1.03
C GLU A 72 9.49 -9.48 0.97
N LEU A 73 9.98 -8.85 2.04
CA LEU A 73 10.34 -7.42 2.04
C LEU A 73 11.41 -7.13 0.98
N LYS A 74 12.50 -7.90 0.95
CA LYS A 74 13.56 -7.77 -0.06
C LYS A 74 13.04 -8.00 -1.48
N TRP A 75 12.14 -8.96 -1.66
CA TRP A 75 11.48 -9.16 -2.95
C TRP A 75 10.71 -7.91 -3.37
N LEU A 76 9.89 -7.32 -2.50
CA LEU A 76 9.14 -6.10 -2.78
C LEU A 76 10.08 -4.92 -3.09
N GLU A 77 11.18 -4.80 -2.34
CA GLU A 77 12.23 -3.80 -2.60
C GLU A 77 12.83 -3.98 -4.01
N SER A 78 13.15 -5.22 -4.39
CA SER A 78 13.69 -5.51 -5.72
C SER A 78 12.74 -5.12 -6.84
N ARG A 79 11.43 -5.30 -6.63
CA ARG A 79 10.40 -4.87 -7.59
C ARG A 79 10.28 -3.35 -7.64
N THR A 80 10.37 -2.70 -6.49
CA THR A 80 10.40 -1.24 -6.40
C THR A 80 11.56 -0.65 -7.19
N LEU A 81 12.76 -1.16 -6.97
CA LEU A 81 13.97 -0.74 -7.69
C LEU A 81 13.88 -0.99 -9.20
N PHE A 82 13.32 -2.12 -9.61
CA PHE A 82 13.08 -2.43 -11.03
C PHE A 82 12.22 -1.38 -11.73
N TYR A 83 11.11 -0.93 -11.11
CA TYR A 83 10.28 0.12 -11.70
C TYR A 83 10.91 1.51 -11.55
N GLN A 84 11.64 1.76 -10.47
CA GLN A 84 12.38 3.00 -10.28
C GLN A 84 13.39 3.23 -11.42
N ASP A 85 14.10 2.19 -11.83
CA ASP A 85 15.02 2.28 -12.96
C ASP A 85 14.32 2.65 -14.27
N LYS A 86 13.11 2.12 -14.50
CA LYS A 86 12.29 2.43 -15.67
C LYS A 86 11.69 3.84 -15.68
N THR A 87 11.63 4.49 -14.52
CA THR A 87 11.04 5.83 -14.33
C THR A 87 12.06 6.92 -14.01
N LYS A 88 13.36 6.62 -14.18
CA LYS A 88 14.45 7.61 -14.02
C LYS A 88 14.18 8.87 -14.83
N GLY A 89 14.46 10.04 -14.23
CA GLY A 89 14.24 11.35 -14.82
C GLY A 89 12.81 11.89 -14.73
N ILE A 90 11.84 11.07 -14.26
CA ILE A 90 10.46 11.51 -14.02
C ILE A 90 10.22 11.72 -12.53
N ILE A 91 10.76 10.83 -11.69
CA ILE A 91 10.55 10.81 -10.23
C ILE A 91 11.37 11.85 -9.46
N ASP A 92 12.25 12.58 -10.13
CA ASP A 92 13.13 13.60 -9.52
C ASP A 92 12.37 14.89 -9.12
N LYS A 93 11.08 14.94 -9.43
CA LYS A 93 10.21 16.09 -9.19
C LYS A 93 8.98 15.69 -8.40
N PHE A 94 8.43 16.64 -7.66
CA PHE A 94 7.09 16.48 -7.12
C PHE A 94 6.07 16.54 -8.25
N VAL A 95 5.18 15.56 -8.28
CA VAL A 95 4.12 15.47 -9.29
C VAL A 95 2.74 15.44 -8.62
N LEU A 96 1.75 15.95 -9.32
CA LEU A 96 0.36 15.83 -8.88
C LEU A 96 -0.09 14.35 -8.95
N PRO A 97 -0.80 13.85 -7.95
CA PRO A 97 -1.28 12.45 -7.92
C PRO A 97 -2.50 12.27 -8.83
N GLN A 98 -2.25 12.20 -10.13
CA GLN A 98 -3.25 12.08 -11.19
C GLN A 98 -2.70 11.24 -12.35
N GLY A 99 -3.50 11.02 -13.40
CA GLY A 99 -3.09 10.30 -14.60
C GLY A 99 -4.19 9.42 -15.15
N GLY A 100 -3.83 8.30 -15.74
CA GLY A 100 -4.75 7.26 -16.16
C GLY A 100 -5.42 6.54 -14.99
N ILE A 101 -6.38 5.67 -15.28
CA ILE A 101 -7.13 4.94 -14.26
C ILE A 101 -6.18 4.17 -13.34
N CYS A 102 -5.26 3.40 -13.92
CA CYS A 102 -4.33 2.56 -13.16
C CYS A 102 -3.34 3.39 -12.33
N GLY A 103 -2.80 4.47 -12.89
CA GLY A 103 -1.94 5.42 -12.19
C GLY A 103 -2.65 6.08 -11.00
N SER A 104 -3.89 6.52 -11.20
CA SER A 104 -4.73 7.13 -10.17
C SER A 104 -5.05 6.16 -9.02
N TYR A 105 -5.42 4.90 -9.32
CA TYR A 105 -5.61 3.89 -8.27
C TYR A 105 -4.32 3.59 -7.50
N SER A 106 -3.18 3.53 -8.18
CA SER A 106 -1.88 3.36 -7.52
C SER A 106 -1.59 4.51 -6.54
N HIS A 107 -1.93 5.74 -6.89
CA HIS A 107 -1.81 6.88 -5.96
C HIS A 107 -2.77 6.77 -4.76
N ILE A 108 -3.98 6.23 -4.93
CA ILE A 108 -4.90 5.97 -3.82
C ILE A 108 -4.30 4.94 -2.88
N ILE A 109 -3.80 3.80 -3.39
CA ILE A 109 -3.17 2.76 -2.58
C ILE A 109 -1.95 3.33 -1.84
N ARG A 110 -1.11 4.12 -2.51
CA ARG A 110 0.02 4.81 -1.90
C ARG A 110 -0.39 5.62 -0.66
N THR A 111 -1.45 6.40 -0.75
CA THR A 111 -1.90 7.24 0.37
C THR A 111 -2.47 6.41 1.51
N LYS A 112 -3.16 5.30 1.20
CA LYS A 112 -3.61 4.33 2.18
C LYS A 112 -2.42 3.68 2.92
N CYS A 113 -1.37 3.27 2.21
CA CYS A 113 -0.16 2.73 2.85
C CYS A 113 0.49 3.74 3.81
N LYS A 114 0.52 5.04 3.46
CA LYS A 114 0.98 6.10 4.39
C LYS A 114 0.09 6.20 5.63
N ALA A 115 -1.22 6.10 5.47
CA ALA A 115 -2.14 6.10 6.59
C ALA A 115 -1.98 4.84 7.46
N LEU A 116 -1.64 3.69 6.86
CA LEU A 116 -1.31 2.46 7.58
C LEU A 116 -0.07 2.65 8.48
N VAL A 117 0.99 3.26 7.96
CA VAL A 117 2.17 3.63 8.79
C VAL A 117 1.75 4.50 9.97
N ARG A 118 0.88 5.49 9.76
CA ARG A 118 0.37 6.35 10.83
C ARG A 118 -0.49 5.60 11.84
N LEU A 119 -1.26 4.62 11.41
CA LEU A 119 -2.05 3.75 12.29
C LEU A 119 -1.12 2.91 13.19
N LEU A 120 -0.08 2.27 12.62
CA LEU A 120 0.92 1.51 13.35
C LEU A 120 1.63 2.38 14.42
N HIS A 121 1.98 3.63 14.08
CA HIS A 121 2.54 4.57 15.06
C HIS A 121 1.57 4.85 16.20
N ARG A 122 0.30 5.12 15.91
CA ARG A 122 -0.72 5.34 16.96
C ARG A 122 -0.88 4.12 17.86
N TYR A 123 -0.85 2.92 17.29
CA TYR A 123 -0.93 1.67 18.04
C TYR A 123 0.30 1.50 18.95
N LYS A 124 1.51 1.80 18.47
CA LYS A 124 2.74 1.79 19.23
C LYS A 124 2.72 2.85 20.35
N GLU A 125 2.27 4.07 20.06
CA GLU A 125 2.16 5.18 21.02
C GLU A 125 1.11 4.91 22.12
N SER A 126 0.13 4.03 21.88
CA SER A 126 -0.82 3.59 22.91
C SER A 126 -0.25 2.52 23.87
N GLY A 127 1.05 2.24 23.80
CA GLY A 127 1.75 1.36 24.74
C GLY A 127 1.86 -0.10 24.26
N ASN A 128 1.62 -0.37 23.00
CA ASN A 128 1.74 -1.71 22.41
C ASN A 128 3.06 -1.88 21.65
N ASP A 129 3.54 -3.12 21.57
CA ASP A 129 4.67 -3.46 20.71
C ASP A 129 4.20 -3.64 19.26
N VAL A 130 5.01 -3.15 18.32
CA VAL A 130 4.84 -3.33 16.88
C VAL A 130 6.17 -3.77 16.29
N ASP A 131 6.17 -4.87 15.58
CA ASP A 131 7.34 -5.35 14.87
C ASP A 131 7.73 -4.34 13.77
N GLU A 132 9.00 -3.96 13.72
CA GLU A 132 9.53 -2.99 12.74
C GLU A 132 9.30 -3.45 11.29
N LEU A 133 9.23 -4.76 11.04
CA LEU A 133 8.94 -5.32 9.73
C LEU A 133 7.59 -4.82 9.17
N LEU A 134 6.58 -4.59 10.02
CA LEU A 134 5.29 -4.04 9.58
C LEU A 134 5.40 -2.59 9.11
N PHE A 135 6.24 -1.78 9.81
CA PHE A 135 6.52 -0.41 9.38
C PHE A 135 7.26 -0.40 8.03
N ASP A 136 8.27 -1.26 7.90
CA ASP A 136 9.07 -1.37 6.69
C ASP A 136 8.20 -1.78 5.48
N PHE A 137 7.34 -2.81 5.65
CA PHE A 137 6.41 -3.22 4.61
C PHE A 137 5.44 -2.10 4.22
N ALA A 138 4.78 -1.49 5.19
CA ALA A 138 3.79 -0.44 4.93
C ALA A 138 4.44 0.78 4.22
N ASN A 139 5.65 1.16 4.63
CA ASN A 139 6.39 2.26 4.03
C ASN A 139 6.87 1.91 2.61
N LEU A 140 7.43 0.71 2.42
CA LEU A 140 7.89 0.24 1.12
C LEU A 140 6.73 0.09 0.12
N LEU A 141 5.56 -0.43 0.56
CA LEU A 141 4.34 -0.46 -0.25
C LEU A 141 3.96 0.95 -0.74
N SER A 142 4.05 1.96 0.14
CA SER A 142 3.80 3.35 -0.28
C SER A 142 4.77 3.80 -1.38
N GLY A 143 6.06 3.47 -1.25
CA GLY A 143 7.08 3.76 -2.28
C GLY A 143 6.80 3.02 -3.59
N TYR A 144 6.53 1.73 -3.50
CA TYR A 144 6.21 0.87 -4.64
C TYR A 144 5.03 1.43 -5.45
N PHE A 145 3.90 1.74 -4.79
CA PHE A 145 2.72 2.26 -5.49
C PHE A 145 2.89 3.68 -6.02
N PHE A 146 3.79 4.48 -5.43
CA PHE A 146 4.18 5.75 -6.03
C PHE A 146 4.89 5.54 -7.37
N ILE A 147 5.91 4.70 -7.38
CA ILE A 147 6.72 4.42 -8.57
C ILE A 147 5.88 3.69 -9.63
N LEU A 148 5.02 2.76 -9.21
CA LEU A 148 4.10 2.06 -10.12
C LEU A 148 3.13 3.04 -10.78
N ALA A 149 2.60 4.05 -10.06
CA ALA A 149 1.73 5.06 -10.65
C ALA A 149 2.43 5.79 -11.80
N ILE A 150 3.66 6.26 -11.58
CA ILE A 150 4.47 6.95 -12.60
C ILE A 150 4.74 6.03 -13.80
N LYS A 151 5.08 4.75 -13.54
CA LYS A 151 5.31 3.76 -14.59
C LYS A 151 4.07 3.53 -15.44
N LEU A 152 2.91 3.38 -14.82
CA LEU A 152 1.64 3.15 -15.52
C LEU A 152 1.23 4.35 -16.36
N ASN A 153 1.36 5.57 -15.83
CA ASN A 153 1.13 6.79 -16.60
C ASN A 153 2.07 6.88 -17.81
N LYS A 154 3.36 6.58 -17.61
CA LYS A 154 4.34 6.56 -18.70
C LYS A 154 3.96 5.56 -19.79
N ASP A 155 3.54 4.36 -19.44
CA ASP A 155 3.13 3.32 -20.41
C ASP A 155 1.90 3.74 -21.23
N GLU A 156 1.00 4.51 -20.61
CA GLU A 156 -0.18 5.09 -21.26
C GLU A 156 0.14 6.38 -22.06
N GLY A 157 1.42 6.83 -22.09
CA GLY A 157 1.83 8.07 -22.74
C GLY A 157 1.38 9.35 -22.02
N ILE A 158 0.96 9.24 -20.75
CA ILE A 158 0.53 10.36 -19.93
C ILE A 158 1.75 11.03 -19.31
N GLN A 159 1.87 12.34 -19.50
CA GLN A 159 2.92 13.13 -18.88
C GLN A 159 2.56 13.52 -17.45
N GLU A 160 3.52 13.37 -16.54
CA GLU A 160 3.37 13.83 -15.16
C GLU A 160 3.29 15.35 -15.09
N THR A 161 2.36 15.85 -14.30
CA THR A 161 2.26 17.29 -14.02
C THR A 161 3.13 17.64 -12.83
N GLU A 162 4.17 18.44 -13.06
CA GLU A 162 5.04 18.93 -11.99
C GLU A 162 4.26 19.79 -11.01
N PHE A 163 4.48 19.58 -9.72
CA PHE A 163 3.91 20.38 -8.65
C PHE A 163 4.97 21.24 -7.98
N ILE A 164 4.78 22.55 -8.04
CA ILE A 164 5.61 23.53 -7.34
C ILE A 164 4.84 24.01 -6.10
N SER A 165 5.32 23.63 -4.92
CA SER A 165 4.69 24.02 -3.67
C SER A 165 4.79 25.52 -3.42
N ARG A 166 3.69 26.13 -2.97
CA ARG A 166 3.70 27.53 -2.50
C ARG A 166 4.19 27.64 -1.06
N ASN A 167 4.19 26.55 -0.32
CA ASN A 167 4.53 26.51 1.12
C ASN A 167 6.00 26.15 1.38
N TYR A 168 6.64 25.45 0.46
CA TYR A 168 8.05 25.06 0.54
C TYR A 168 8.82 25.81 -0.55
N LYS A 169 9.54 26.82 -0.14
CA LYS A 169 10.44 27.63 -1.00
C LYS A 169 11.88 27.21 -0.76
#